data_7805d81cfbcec4780ea91004379cb628
#
_entry.id   7805d81cfbcec4780ea91004379cb628
#
_cell.length_a   1.000
_cell.length_b   1.000
_cell.length_c   1.000
_cell.angle_alpha   90.00
_cell.angle_beta   90.00
_cell.angle_gamma   90.00
#
_symmetry.space_group_name_H-M   'P 1'
#
loop_
_entity.id
_entity.type
_entity.pdbx_description
1 polymer ?
#
loop_
_entity_poly.entity_id
_entity_poly.type
_entity_poly.pdbx_seq_one_letter_code
_entity_poly.pdbx_strand_id
1 'polypeptide(L)'
;MSVWDSIVGQQPTVDMLSRLAELSALDRSASSDRSDSSDRSPQEADREHHGLAQSWLFCGPPGSGRSNLARAFAAALESPDHGMGETASNVTRQVLAGTHPDVTVLSTDKVTIGIEEVRGLIAQSEQMPSTAPWRIIIIEDVDRMLERTTNVLLKEIEEPAEHAIWILCAPSPQDVLPTIRSRSRTVNLAVPSQAAVARFIQESTGADEHVAARASRLAEGHIGIARLYATNERVMSDRDDLIVGVLGMERTSDAVLLAQGLIDSAQGQAQEEVESQVERDERDFRRINGLDEGERLPSELRSAFHAIGKKDDVRRRITRRSRDVLDRALNSVASIYRDVGVLQNDAEDSAGLINLENRSAITELSIRIDRNRAVACLEFIETARRRLASNGAPLLVFEALFSALVP
;
A
#
# COMPACT_ATOMS: atom_id res chain seq x y z
N MET A 1 3.84 19.74 -11.30
CA MET A 1 3.10 18.87 -10.36
C MET A 1 4.08 18.42 -9.29
N SER A 2 3.90 18.89 -8.06
CA SER A 2 4.75 18.53 -6.93
C SER A 2 4.65 17.03 -6.63
N VAL A 3 5.72 16.42 -6.10
CA VAL A 3 5.68 15.00 -5.65
C VAL A 3 4.64 14.81 -4.55
N TRP A 4 4.31 15.87 -3.82
CA TRP A 4 3.39 15.87 -2.69
C TRP A 4 1.91 15.89 -3.09
N ASP A 5 1.59 16.23 -4.35
CA ASP A 5 0.20 16.29 -4.85
C ASP A 5 -0.51 14.94 -4.80
N SER A 6 0.25 13.84 -4.78
CA SER A 6 -0.28 12.48 -4.63
C SER A 6 -0.56 12.06 -3.17
N ILE A 7 -0.18 12.92 -2.20
CA ILE A 7 -0.32 12.60 -0.76
C ILE A 7 -1.59 13.23 -0.21
N VAL A 8 -2.58 12.38 0.06
CA VAL A 8 -3.93 12.80 0.44
C VAL A 8 -4.09 12.92 1.95
N GLY A 9 -4.57 14.07 2.42
CA GLY A 9 -4.98 14.27 3.81
C GLY A 9 -3.86 14.31 4.83
N GLN A 10 -2.58 14.49 4.41
CA GLN A 10 -1.40 14.46 5.28
C GLN A 10 -0.66 15.81 5.31
N GLN A 11 -1.35 16.94 5.12
CA GLN A 11 -0.70 18.24 4.94
C GLN A 11 0.35 18.58 6.01
N PRO A 12 0.11 18.40 7.33
CA PRO A 12 1.13 18.70 8.34
C PRO A 12 2.40 17.85 8.21
N THR A 13 2.24 16.58 7.77
CA THR A 13 3.36 15.67 7.54
C THR A 13 4.13 16.07 6.28
N VAL A 14 3.43 16.43 5.22
CA VAL A 14 4.02 16.93 3.98
C VAL A 14 4.83 18.19 4.25
N ASP A 15 4.26 19.17 4.97
CA ASP A 15 4.96 20.43 5.32
C ASP A 15 6.23 20.18 6.14
N MET A 16 6.20 19.20 7.04
CA MET A 16 7.36 18.82 7.83
C MET A 16 8.44 18.16 6.96
N LEU A 17 8.07 17.19 6.12
CA LEU A 17 9.03 16.43 5.31
C LEU A 17 9.62 17.26 4.17
N SER A 18 8.83 18.15 3.54
CA SER A 18 9.34 19.06 2.51
C SER A 18 10.38 20.02 3.07
N ARG A 19 10.12 20.60 4.25
CA ARG A 19 11.10 21.44 4.95
C ARG A 19 12.40 20.70 5.28
N LEU A 20 12.30 19.44 5.71
CA LEU A 20 13.48 18.62 6.00
C LEU A 20 14.30 18.33 4.74
N ALA A 21 13.64 18.08 3.60
CA ALA A 21 14.32 17.91 2.32
C ALA A 21 15.06 19.17 1.88
N GLU A 22 14.44 20.35 2.02
CA GLU A 22 15.07 21.65 1.73
C GLU A 22 16.29 21.91 2.63
N LEU A 23 16.15 21.71 3.96
CA LEU A 23 17.23 21.92 4.92
C LEU A 23 18.42 21.00 4.66
N SER A 24 18.17 19.74 4.33
CA SER A 24 19.23 18.76 4.02
C SER A 24 20.10 19.15 2.85
N ALA A 25 19.56 19.91 1.89
CA ALA A 25 20.30 20.42 0.74
C ALA A 25 21.14 21.65 1.09
N LEU A 26 20.63 22.54 1.94
CA LEU A 26 21.37 23.72 2.42
C LEU A 26 22.61 23.32 3.22
N ASP A 27 22.50 22.31 4.06
CA ASP A 27 23.64 21.81 4.87
C ASP A 27 24.76 21.26 3.99
N ARG A 28 24.42 20.56 2.92
CA ARG A 28 25.41 20.03 1.97
C ARG A 28 26.11 21.11 1.17
N SER A 29 25.37 22.15 0.74
CA SER A 29 25.98 23.28 0.04
C SER A 29 26.95 24.04 0.94
N ALA A 30 26.59 24.21 2.22
CA ALA A 30 27.45 24.86 3.21
C ALA A 30 28.71 24.04 3.58
N SER A 31 28.63 22.70 3.52
CA SER A 31 29.79 21.82 3.78
C SER A 31 30.73 21.71 2.59
N SER A 32 30.25 21.83 1.35
CA SER A 32 31.09 21.83 0.16
C SER A 32 31.96 23.09 0.05
N ASP A 33 31.47 24.24 0.52
CA ASP A 33 32.23 25.52 0.53
C ASP A 33 33.29 25.61 1.66
N ARG A 34 33.26 24.66 2.63
CA ARG A 34 34.11 24.67 3.82
C ARG A 34 35.23 23.62 3.81
N SER A 35 35.50 22.96 2.69
CA SER A 35 36.49 21.89 2.57
C SER A 35 37.96 22.27 2.81
N ASP A 36 38.26 23.53 3.22
CA ASP A 36 39.61 24.06 3.38
C ASP A 36 40.06 24.27 4.87
N SER A 37 39.33 23.72 5.87
CA SER A 37 39.74 23.84 7.29
C SER A 37 39.88 22.46 7.95
N SER A 38 41.10 22.01 8.07
CA SER A 38 41.53 20.71 8.58
C SER A 38 41.56 20.55 10.13
N ASP A 39 40.65 21.22 10.86
CA ASP A 39 40.70 21.21 12.34
C ASP A 39 39.32 21.04 12.94
N ARG A 40 38.77 19.81 12.92
CA ARG A 40 37.48 19.48 13.57
C ARG A 40 37.57 18.19 14.40
N SER A 41 37.02 18.27 15.63
CA SER A 41 36.82 17.10 16.46
C SER A 41 35.68 16.22 15.95
N PRO A 42 35.77 14.88 16.11
CA PRO A 42 34.69 13.96 15.67
C PRO A 42 33.30 14.22 16.30
N GLN A 43 33.25 14.96 17.40
CA GLN A 43 32.01 15.32 18.11
C GLN A 43 31.26 16.52 17.51
N GLU A 44 31.90 17.32 16.64
CA GLU A 44 31.30 18.43 15.95
C GLU A 44 30.66 18.02 14.61
N ALA A 45 31.19 16.97 13.97
CA ALA A 45 30.61 16.38 12.76
C ALA A 45 29.21 15.78 13.01
N ASP A 46 28.99 15.21 14.21
CA ASP A 46 27.71 14.61 14.61
C ASP A 46 26.57 15.62 14.87
N ARG A 47 26.89 16.92 14.99
CA ARG A 47 25.92 17.99 15.26
C ARG A 47 25.44 18.75 14.02
N GLU A 48 26.02 18.52 12.86
CA GLU A 48 25.80 19.34 11.65
C GLU A 48 24.76 18.76 10.68
N HIS A 49 24.21 17.56 10.91
CA HIS A 49 23.03 17.12 10.15
C HIS A 49 21.77 17.73 10.77
N HIS A 50 21.44 18.96 10.38
CA HIS A 50 20.33 19.76 10.91
C HIS A 50 18.96 19.02 10.89
N GLY A 51 18.83 18.00 11.72
CA GLY A 51 17.54 17.34 12.03
C GLY A 51 17.06 16.28 11.05
N LEU A 52 17.79 15.94 9.97
CA LEU A 52 17.44 14.83 9.10
C LEU A 52 17.86 13.50 9.77
N ALA A 53 16.87 12.74 10.25
CA ALA A 53 17.13 11.41 10.76
C ALA A 53 17.49 10.47 9.59
N GLN A 54 18.43 9.56 9.82
CA GLN A 54 18.79 8.54 8.82
C GLN A 54 17.88 7.30 8.86
N SER A 55 17.06 7.17 9.91
CA SER A 55 16.10 6.08 10.04
C SER A 55 14.69 6.63 10.32
N TRP A 56 13.75 6.30 9.44
CA TRP A 56 12.36 6.72 9.48
C TRP A 56 11.43 5.53 9.59
N LEU A 57 10.35 5.68 10.36
CA LEU A 57 9.27 4.70 10.46
C LEU A 57 7.93 5.38 10.13
N PHE A 58 7.39 5.11 8.95
CA PHE A 58 6.10 5.63 8.50
C PHE A 58 5.00 4.64 8.85
N CYS A 59 4.12 5.04 9.77
CA CYS A 59 3.04 4.22 10.27
C CYS A 59 1.69 4.78 9.85
N GLY A 60 0.77 3.89 9.52
CA GLY A 60 -0.61 4.23 9.20
C GLY A 60 -1.37 3.01 8.67
N PRO A 61 -2.69 2.98 8.75
CA PRO A 61 -3.48 1.84 8.31
C PRO A 61 -3.27 1.54 6.82
N PRO A 62 -3.59 0.33 6.35
CA PRO A 62 -3.58 0.00 4.94
C PRO A 62 -4.34 1.05 4.12
N GLY A 63 -3.76 1.48 3.00
CA GLY A 63 -4.37 2.50 2.12
C GLY A 63 -4.21 3.96 2.55
N SER A 64 -3.58 4.26 3.70
CA SER A 64 -3.28 5.64 4.13
C SER A 64 -2.23 6.37 3.29
N GLY A 65 -1.56 5.68 2.36
CA GLY A 65 -0.55 6.26 1.48
C GLY A 65 0.88 6.19 1.98
N ARG A 66 1.21 5.30 2.93
CA ARG A 66 2.57 5.12 3.50
C ARG A 66 3.65 5.00 2.42
N SER A 67 3.51 4.03 1.51
CA SER A 67 4.48 3.78 0.44
C SER A 67 4.60 4.96 -0.51
N ASN A 68 3.48 5.64 -0.82
CA ASN A 68 3.51 6.84 -1.64
C ASN A 68 4.25 7.98 -0.93
N LEU A 69 4.01 8.18 0.38
CA LEU A 69 4.73 9.17 1.18
C LEU A 69 6.22 8.86 1.25
N ALA A 70 6.60 7.59 1.45
CA ALA A 70 8.00 7.15 1.46
C ALA A 70 8.70 7.47 0.13
N ARG A 71 8.07 7.15 -0.99
CA ARG A 71 8.60 7.47 -2.33
C ARG A 71 8.64 8.95 -2.62
N ALA A 72 7.60 9.71 -2.21
CA ALA A 72 7.58 11.17 -2.36
C ALA A 72 8.69 11.83 -1.54
N PHE A 73 8.92 11.38 -0.31
CA PHE A 73 10.00 11.88 0.53
C PHE A 73 11.38 11.52 -0.05
N ALA A 74 11.59 10.27 -0.51
CA ALA A 74 12.80 9.89 -1.21
C ALA A 74 13.03 10.76 -2.47
N ALA A 75 12.00 10.99 -3.28
CA ALA A 75 12.10 11.85 -4.45
C ALA A 75 12.45 13.30 -4.08
N ALA A 76 11.90 13.84 -2.99
CA ALA A 76 12.22 15.18 -2.52
C ALA A 76 13.66 15.31 -2.00
N LEU A 77 14.19 14.25 -1.36
CA LEU A 77 15.58 14.21 -0.88
C LEU A 77 16.60 14.13 -2.03
N GLU A 78 16.27 13.42 -3.11
CA GLU A 78 17.16 13.18 -4.24
C GLU A 78 17.07 14.24 -5.32
N SER A 79 15.92 14.92 -5.43
CA SER A 79 15.67 15.89 -6.50
C SER A 79 16.26 17.27 -6.19
N PRO A 80 16.90 17.94 -7.18
CA PRO A 80 17.44 19.30 -7.00
C PRO A 80 16.37 20.35 -6.67
N ASP A 81 15.13 20.12 -7.06
CA ASP A 81 13.97 20.98 -6.81
C ASP A 81 13.16 20.56 -5.56
N HIS A 82 13.68 19.61 -4.78
CA HIS A 82 13.04 19.05 -3.59
C HIS A 82 11.59 18.57 -3.83
N GLY A 83 11.33 18.16 -5.07
CA GLY A 83 10.01 17.69 -5.49
C GLY A 83 8.95 18.79 -5.60
N MET A 84 9.34 20.08 -5.52
CA MET A 84 8.43 21.23 -5.57
C MET A 84 8.28 21.82 -6.96
N GLY A 85 8.95 21.27 -7.98
CA GLY A 85 8.89 21.78 -9.35
C GLY A 85 7.49 21.68 -9.97
N GLU A 86 7.14 22.65 -10.84
CA GLU A 86 5.90 22.63 -11.61
C GLU A 86 5.79 21.37 -12.51
N THR A 87 6.93 20.85 -12.96
CA THR A 87 7.06 19.59 -13.69
C THR A 87 8.00 18.67 -12.93
N ALA A 88 7.63 17.39 -12.80
CA ALA A 88 8.49 16.39 -12.15
C ALA A 88 9.85 16.30 -12.87
N SER A 89 10.94 16.46 -12.11
CA SER A 89 12.31 16.29 -12.62
C SER A 89 12.55 14.85 -13.11
N ASN A 90 13.63 14.61 -13.86
CA ASN A 90 14.00 13.24 -14.26
C ASN A 90 14.22 12.35 -13.03
N VAL A 91 14.90 12.88 -12.01
CA VAL A 91 15.15 12.18 -10.74
C VAL A 91 13.83 11.81 -10.07
N THR A 92 12.92 12.76 -9.91
CA THR A 92 11.58 12.54 -9.36
C THR A 92 10.85 11.40 -10.10
N ARG A 93 10.84 11.43 -11.43
CA ARG A 93 10.19 10.41 -12.25
C ARG A 93 10.83 9.03 -12.06
N GLN A 94 12.15 8.95 -12.00
CA GLN A 94 12.86 7.70 -11.78
C GLN A 94 12.58 7.12 -10.39
N VAL A 95 12.57 7.94 -9.34
CA VAL A 95 12.26 7.49 -7.97
C VAL A 95 10.82 6.97 -7.89
N LEU A 96 9.85 7.72 -8.40
CA LEU A 96 8.44 7.30 -8.40
C LEU A 96 8.20 6.05 -9.25
N ALA A 97 8.95 5.87 -10.34
CA ALA A 97 8.90 4.68 -11.17
C ALA A 97 9.70 3.48 -10.58
N GLY A 98 10.46 3.67 -9.49
CA GLY A 98 11.31 2.63 -8.89
C GLY A 98 12.54 2.26 -9.73
N THR A 99 13.02 3.17 -10.58
CA THR A 99 14.16 2.94 -11.49
C THR A 99 15.39 3.79 -11.17
N HIS A 100 15.34 4.57 -10.08
CA HIS A 100 16.47 5.39 -9.65
C HIS A 100 17.60 4.50 -9.07
N PRO A 101 18.86 4.66 -9.51
CA PRO A 101 19.96 3.77 -9.09
C PRO A 101 20.27 3.85 -7.59
N ASP A 102 20.03 5.00 -6.95
CA ASP A 102 20.36 5.25 -5.56
C ASP A 102 19.17 5.07 -4.61
N VAL A 103 17.98 4.72 -5.12
CA VAL A 103 16.78 4.44 -4.32
C VAL A 103 16.32 3.01 -4.53
N THR A 104 16.39 2.20 -3.49
CA THR A 104 15.95 0.80 -3.52
C THR A 104 14.67 0.63 -2.72
N VAL A 105 13.66 -0.01 -3.34
CA VAL A 105 12.40 -0.32 -2.68
C VAL A 105 12.26 -1.83 -2.55
N LEU A 106 12.19 -2.32 -1.31
CA LEU A 106 11.79 -3.69 -1.02
C LEU A 106 10.28 -3.73 -0.79
N SER A 107 9.57 -4.29 -1.75
CA SER A 107 8.18 -4.70 -1.61
C SER A 107 8.13 -6.22 -1.80
N THR A 108 7.56 -6.94 -0.84
CA THR A 108 7.53 -8.40 -0.92
C THR A 108 6.14 -8.92 -1.26
N ASP A 109 6.13 -9.86 -2.18
CA ASP A 109 4.95 -10.66 -2.52
C ASP A 109 4.75 -11.86 -1.58
N LYS A 110 5.73 -12.12 -0.72
CA LYS A 110 5.72 -13.23 0.23
C LYS A 110 5.00 -12.83 1.53
N VAL A 111 4.62 -13.82 2.30
CA VAL A 111 4.05 -13.61 3.65
C VAL A 111 5.07 -12.99 4.59
N THR A 112 6.36 -13.30 4.41
CA THR A 112 7.46 -12.80 5.25
C THR A 112 8.61 -12.29 4.40
N ILE A 113 9.30 -11.27 4.92
CA ILE A 113 10.56 -10.76 4.36
C ILE A 113 11.71 -11.64 4.86
N GLY A 114 12.49 -12.19 3.91
CA GLY A 114 13.58 -13.10 4.19
C GLY A 114 14.86 -12.39 4.62
N ILE A 115 15.72 -13.11 5.36
CA ILE A 115 16.99 -12.57 5.87
C ILE A 115 17.98 -12.21 4.75
N GLU A 116 17.99 -12.97 3.65
CA GLU A 116 18.87 -12.71 2.50
C GLU A 116 18.45 -11.46 1.73
N GLU A 117 17.14 -11.17 1.66
CA GLU A 117 16.63 -9.93 1.06
C GLU A 117 17.14 -8.71 1.85
N VAL A 118 17.07 -8.77 3.18
CA VAL A 118 17.57 -7.68 4.05
C VAL A 118 19.09 -7.54 3.99
N ARG A 119 19.84 -8.64 3.96
CA ARG A 119 21.30 -8.59 3.76
C ARG A 119 21.69 -7.94 2.42
N GLY A 120 20.94 -8.22 1.37
CA GLY A 120 21.11 -7.55 0.08
C GLY A 120 20.93 -6.04 0.15
N LEU A 121 19.94 -5.56 0.92
CA LEU A 121 19.71 -4.14 1.15
C LEU A 121 20.83 -3.49 1.98
N ILE A 122 21.32 -4.18 3.01
CA ILE A 122 22.45 -3.71 3.83
C ILE A 122 23.69 -3.52 2.94
N ALA A 123 24.03 -4.50 2.13
CA ALA A 123 25.16 -4.39 1.21
C ALA A 123 25.01 -3.23 0.20
N GLN A 124 23.77 -2.85 -0.14
CA GLN A 124 23.49 -1.69 -0.99
C GLN A 124 23.59 -0.38 -0.21
N SER A 125 23.13 -0.32 1.05
CA SER A 125 23.19 0.91 1.87
C SER A 125 24.61 1.36 2.18
N GLU A 126 25.57 0.42 2.25
CA GLU A 126 27.00 0.69 2.45
C GLU A 126 27.69 1.28 1.20
N GLN A 127 27.08 1.17 0.02
CA GLN A 127 27.63 1.69 -1.23
C GLN A 127 27.40 3.19 -1.34
N MET A 128 28.43 3.94 -1.77
CA MET A 128 28.28 5.37 -2.07
C MET A 128 27.19 5.59 -3.13
N PRO A 129 26.35 6.62 -2.98
CA PRO A 129 25.39 6.99 -4.01
C PRO A 129 26.11 7.35 -5.31
N SER A 130 25.51 7.04 -6.46
CA SER A 130 26.14 7.17 -7.77
C SER A 130 25.75 8.45 -8.50
N THR A 131 24.54 8.92 -8.36
CA THR A 131 23.98 10.04 -9.12
C THR A 131 23.30 11.12 -8.26
N ALA A 132 22.98 10.77 -7.03
CA ALA A 132 22.18 11.59 -6.13
C ALA A 132 22.86 11.69 -4.74
N PRO A 133 22.37 12.59 -3.86
CA PRO A 133 23.06 12.85 -2.58
C PRO A 133 22.97 11.70 -1.58
N TRP A 134 21.92 10.88 -1.66
CA TRP A 134 21.65 9.86 -0.66
C TRP A 134 21.54 8.46 -1.26
N ARG A 135 21.81 7.46 -0.44
CA ARG A 135 21.46 6.06 -0.71
C ARG A 135 20.19 5.74 0.10
N ILE A 136 19.03 5.70 -0.55
CA ILE A 136 17.75 5.54 0.15
C ILE A 136 17.24 4.11 0.02
N ILE A 137 16.95 3.48 1.16
CA ILE A 137 16.37 2.14 1.23
C ILE A 137 14.96 2.25 1.80
N ILE A 138 13.95 1.87 1.02
CA ILE A 138 12.56 1.82 1.45
C ILE A 138 12.17 0.36 1.67
N ILE A 139 11.67 0.03 2.86
CA ILE A 139 11.09 -1.29 3.15
C ILE A 139 9.59 -1.13 3.40
N GLU A 140 8.79 -1.61 2.46
CA GLU A 140 7.35 -1.70 2.64
C GLU A 140 7.00 -2.91 3.51
N ASP A 141 6.00 -2.78 4.38
CA ASP A 141 5.50 -3.83 5.27
C ASP A 141 6.61 -4.46 6.19
N VAL A 142 7.36 -3.63 6.90
CA VAL A 142 8.43 -4.07 7.81
C VAL A 142 7.92 -5.00 8.93
N ASP A 143 6.62 -4.93 9.24
CA ASP A 143 5.91 -5.84 10.15
C ASP A 143 5.92 -7.30 9.69
N ARG A 144 6.19 -7.55 8.40
CA ARG A 144 6.36 -8.91 7.85
C ARG A 144 7.75 -9.51 8.08
N MET A 145 8.66 -8.78 8.73
CA MET A 145 9.95 -9.31 9.12
C MET A 145 9.82 -10.20 10.36
N LEU A 146 10.43 -11.38 10.28
CA LEU A 146 10.61 -12.19 11.47
C LEU A 146 11.65 -11.55 12.39
N GLU A 147 11.55 -11.78 13.71
CA GLU A 147 12.46 -11.23 14.72
C GLU A 147 13.95 -11.39 14.38
N ARG A 148 14.32 -12.58 13.88
CA ARG A 148 15.70 -12.87 13.44
C ARG A 148 16.14 -12.01 12.24
N THR A 149 15.24 -11.69 11.31
CA THR A 149 15.49 -10.81 10.16
C THR A 149 15.61 -9.37 10.62
N THR A 150 14.74 -8.94 11.53
CA THR A 150 14.78 -7.62 12.14
C THR A 150 16.09 -7.37 12.88
N ASN A 151 16.60 -8.35 13.64
CA ASN A 151 17.86 -8.22 14.37
C ASN A 151 19.07 -7.98 13.46
N VAL A 152 19.05 -8.46 12.22
CA VAL A 152 20.12 -8.18 11.24
C VAL A 152 20.09 -6.72 10.81
N LEU A 153 18.91 -6.10 10.72
CA LEU A 153 18.75 -4.71 10.33
C LEU A 153 19.10 -3.71 11.44
N LEU A 154 19.04 -4.14 12.72
CA LEU A 154 19.21 -3.24 13.87
C LEU A 154 20.53 -2.46 13.83
N LYS A 155 21.64 -3.11 13.44
CA LYS A 155 22.94 -2.46 13.36
C LYS A 155 22.95 -1.28 12.39
N GLU A 156 22.32 -1.48 11.23
CA GLU A 156 22.23 -0.45 10.18
C GLU A 156 21.30 0.72 10.56
N ILE A 157 20.33 0.46 11.44
CA ILE A 157 19.44 1.51 11.96
C ILE A 157 20.09 2.28 13.11
N GLU A 158 20.97 1.63 13.89
CA GLU A 158 21.72 2.25 14.98
C GLU A 158 22.86 3.13 14.46
N GLU A 159 23.65 2.60 13.53
CA GLU A 159 24.84 3.22 12.97
C GLU A 159 24.82 3.15 11.44
N PRO A 160 23.88 3.84 10.77
CA PRO A 160 23.79 3.84 9.31
C PRO A 160 25.02 4.51 8.69
N ALA A 161 25.38 4.12 7.47
CA ALA A 161 26.39 4.83 6.69
C ALA A 161 25.98 6.31 6.53
N GLU A 162 26.94 7.25 6.52
CA GLU A 162 26.69 8.70 6.50
C GLU A 162 25.75 9.16 5.39
N HIS A 163 25.77 8.47 4.25
CA HIS A 163 24.97 8.75 3.07
C HIS A 163 23.70 7.89 2.95
N ALA A 164 23.44 7.01 3.93
CA ALA A 164 22.30 6.10 3.90
C ALA A 164 21.09 6.65 4.64
N ILE A 165 19.89 6.50 4.03
CA ILE A 165 18.61 6.79 4.68
C ILE A 165 17.71 5.57 4.57
N TRP A 166 17.21 5.11 5.72
CA TRP A 166 16.27 4.01 5.82
C TRP A 166 14.86 4.53 6.05
N ILE A 167 13.90 4.13 5.20
CA ILE A 167 12.49 4.45 5.35
C ILE A 167 11.71 3.15 5.49
N LEU A 168 11.20 2.90 6.67
CA LEU A 168 10.45 1.70 7.03
C LEU A 168 8.96 2.03 7.05
N CYS A 169 8.10 1.17 6.48
CA CYS A 169 6.66 1.33 6.49
C CYS A 169 5.99 0.20 7.27
N ALA A 170 5.06 0.54 8.18
CA ALA A 170 4.29 -0.42 8.96
C ALA A 170 2.83 0.02 9.14
N PRO A 171 1.87 -0.91 9.37
CA PRO A 171 0.48 -0.54 9.66
C PRO A 171 0.35 0.30 10.92
N SER A 172 1.12 -0.02 11.95
CA SER A 172 1.09 0.65 13.25
C SER A 172 2.48 0.57 13.92
N PRO A 173 2.83 1.51 14.79
CA PRO A 173 4.09 1.42 15.55
C PRO A 173 4.17 0.18 16.45
N GLN A 174 3.02 -0.38 16.84
CA GLN A 174 2.93 -1.57 17.69
C GLN A 174 3.27 -2.86 16.92
N ASP A 175 3.15 -2.86 15.60
CA ASP A 175 3.47 -4.00 14.75
C ASP A 175 4.98 -4.13 14.49
N VAL A 176 5.76 -3.17 14.97
CA VAL A 176 7.22 -3.14 14.80
C VAL A 176 7.92 -3.35 16.14
N LEU A 177 9.01 -4.12 16.13
CA LEU A 177 9.77 -4.38 17.35
C LEU A 177 10.19 -3.06 18.04
N PRO A 178 10.10 -2.98 19.38
CA PRO A 178 10.45 -1.78 20.15
C PRO A 178 11.87 -1.28 19.86
N THR A 179 12.80 -2.18 19.52
CA THR A 179 14.18 -1.89 19.19
C THR A 179 14.34 -1.05 17.92
N ILE A 180 13.57 -1.33 16.86
CA ILE A 180 13.52 -0.48 15.65
C ILE A 180 12.82 0.84 15.95
N ARG A 181 11.66 0.77 16.61
CA ARG A 181 10.85 1.95 16.92
C ARG A 181 11.62 3.00 17.73
N SER A 182 12.45 2.58 18.69
CA SER A 182 13.23 3.51 19.53
C SER A 182 14.37 4.21 18.79
N ARG A 183 14.78 3.70 17.62
CA ARG A 183 15.90 4.20 16.79
C ARG A 183 15.45 4.88 15.50
N SER A 184 14.16 4.84 15.22
CA SER A 184 13.60 5.45 14.01
C SER A 184 12.72 6.65 14.36
N ARG A 185 12.80 7.71 13.56
CA ARG A 185 11.86 8.84 13.67
C ARG A 185 10.51 8.41 13.15
N THR A 186 9.56 8.25 14.04
CA THR A 186 8.21 7.78 13.70
C THR A 186 7.35 8.91 13.16
N VAL A 187 6.68 8.67 12.04
CA VAL A 187 5.69 9.55 11.40
C VAL A 187 4.39 8.76 11.30
N ASN A 188 3.34 9.25 11.96
CA ASN A 188 2.03 8.61 11.93
C ASN A 188 1.14 9.28 10.90
N LEU A 189 0.62 8.50 9.96
CA LEU A 189 -0.33 8.95 8.95
C LEU A 189 -1.75 8.76 9.48
N ALA A 190 -2.56 9.79 9.33
CA ALA A 190 -3.99 9.72 9.61
C ALA A 190 -4.73 8.99 8.47
N VAL A 191 -5.91 8.45 8.78
CA VAL A 191 -6.85 8.04 7.73
C VAL A 191 -7.36 9.29 7.04
N PRO A 192 -7.22 9.41 5.70
CA PRO A 192 -7.73 10.58 4.99
C PRO A 192 -9.25 10.68 5.12
N SER A 193 -9.76 11.91 5.19
CA SER A 193 -11.21 12.11 5.17
C SER A 193 -11.81 11.69 3.84
N GLN A 194 -13.07 11.21 3.85
CA GLN A 194 -13.78 10.83 2.64
C GLN A 194 -13.79 11.97 1.60
N ALA A 195 -14.00 13.23 2.03
CA ALA A 195 -13.98 14.39 1.15
C ALA A 195 -12.60 14.63 0.50
N ALA A 196 -11.50 14.40 1.23
CA ALA A 196 -10.15 14.52 0.68
C ALA A 196 -9.86 13.43 -0.34
N VAL A 197 -10.27 12.19 -0.07
CA VAL A 197 -10.13 11.07 -1.01
C VAL A 197 -11.00 11.29 -2.26
N ALA A 198 -12.26 11.71 -2.11
CA ALA A 198 -13.14 11.98 -3.24
C ALA A 198 -12.57 13.05 -4.18
N ARG A 199 -12.07 14.17 -3.63
CA ARG A 199 -11.41 15.23 -4.40
C ARG A 199 -10.20 14.69 -5.17
N PHE A 200 -9.33 13.96 -4.49
CA PHE A 200 -8.16 13.35 -5.12
C PHE A 200 -8.54 12.39 -6.26
N ILE A 201 -9.60 11.58 -6.09
CA ILE A 201 -10.09 10.68 -7.13
C ILE A 201 -10.59 11.48 -8.34
N GLN A 202 -11.38 12.53 -8.15
CA GLN A 202 -11.82 13.41 -9.24
C GLN A 202 -10.63 13.99 -10.01
N GLU A 203 -9.67 14.58 -9.31
CA GLU A 203 -8.50 15.23 -9.90
C GLU A 203 -7.59 14.24 -10.65
N SER A 204 -7.39 13.03 -10.09
CA SER A 204 -6.44 12.05 -10.62
C SER A 204 -7.03 11.14 -11.70
N THR A 205 -8.35 10.94 -11.73
CA THR A 205 -9.01 10.00 -12.66
C THR A 205 -9.99 10.66 -13.63
N GLY A 206 -10.42 11.90 -13.34
CA GLY A 206 -11.50 12.57 -14.08
C GLY A 206 -12.88 12.00 -13.79
N ALA A 207 -13.04 11.19 -12.75
CA ALA A 207 -14.33 10.59 -12.38
C ALA A 207 -15.35 11.66 -11.99
N ASP A 208 -16.62 11.39 -12.28
CA ASP A 208 -17.73 12.22 -11.84
C ASP A 208 -17.77 12.35 -10.30
N GLU A 209 -18.30 13.48 -9.81
CA GLU A 209 -18.39 13.78 -8.38
C GLU A 209 -19.12 12.69 -7.59
N HIS A 210 -20.24 12.19 -8.12
CA HIS A 210 -21.01 11.13 -7.47
C HIS A 210 -20.25 9.81 -7.42
N VAL A 211 -19.56 9.47 -8.51
CA VAL A 211 -18.71 8.26 -8.58
C VAL A 211 -17.57 8.35 -7.58
N ALA A 212 -16.87 9.48 -7.54
CA ALA A 212 -15.75 9.69 -6.63
C ALA A 212 -16.19 9.70 -5.16
N ALA A 213 -17.31 10.36 -4.84
CA ALA A 213 -17.88 10.40 -3.49
C ALA A 213 -18.30 8.99 -3.03
N ARG A 214 -18.98 8.23 -3.89
CA ARG A 214 -19.38 6.85 -3.62
C ARG A 214 -18.16 5.94 -3.41
N ALA A 215 -17.20 5.97 -4.33
CA ALA A 215 -15.98 5.18 -4.25
C ALA A 215 -15.17 5.48 -2.97
N SER A 216 -15.07 6.76 -2.60
CA SER A 216 -14.39 7.19 -1.38
C SER A 216 -15.08 6.68 -0.11
N ARG A 217 -16.41 6.75 -0.05
CA ARG A 217 -17.22 6.24 1.06
C ARG A 217 -17.05 4.74 1.23
N LEU A 218 -17.18 3.98 0.13
CA LEU A 218 -17.08 2.52 0.13
C LEU A 218 -15.67 2.00 0.44
N ALA A 219 -14.65 2.83 0.20
CA ALA A 219 -13.25 2.48 0.45
C ALA A 219 -12.76 2.84 1.87
N GLU A 220 -13.59 3.49 2.70
CA GLU A 220 -13.29 3.81 4.11
C GLU A 220 -11.91 4.46 4.32
N GLY A 221 -11.51 5.37 3.42
CA GLY A 221 -10.23 6.07 3.48
C GLY A 221 -9.06 5.33 2.80
N HIS A 222 -9.28 4.16 2.22
CA HIS A 222 -8.26 3.45 1.44
C HIS A 222 -8.16 4.01 0.02
N ILE A 223 -7.18 4.89 -0.24
CA ILE A 223 -7.02 5.62 -1.51
C ILE A 223 -6.98 4.68 -2.72
N GLY A 224 -6.20 3.58 -2.64
CA GLY A 224 -6.06 2.62 -3.73
C GLY A 224 -7.38 1.91 -4.08
N ILE A 225 -8.18 1.53 -3.07
CA ILE A 225 -9.51 0.92 -3.26
C ILE A 225 -10.49 1.95 -3.81
N ALA A 226 -10.48 3.20 -3.33
CA ALA A 226 -11.32 4.26 -3.86
C ALA A 226 -11.06 4.49 -5.36
N ARG A 227 -9.78 4.54 -5.75
CA ARG A 227 -9.40 4.65 -7.16
C ARG A 227 -9.89 3.46 -7.98
N LEU A 228 -9.70 2.25 -7.46
CA LEU A 228 -10.16 1.03 -8.13
C LEU A 228 -11.68 1.04 -8.36
N TYR A 229 -12.47 1.42 -7.35
CA TYR A 229 -13.92 1.54 -7.46
C TYR A 229 -14.37 2.63 -8.44
N ALA A 230 -13.63 3.74 -8.51
CA ALA A 230 -13.95 4.84 -9.42
C ALA A 230 -13.60 4.55 -10.88
N THR A 231 -12.62 3.69 -11.14
CA THR A 231 -12.09 3.43 -12.50
C THR A 231 -12.48 2.08 -13.08
N ASN A 232 -13.09 1.19 -12.29
CA ASN A 232 -13.44 -0.17 -12.72
C ASN A 232 -14.88 -0.51 -12.32
N GLU A 233 -15.82 -0.31 -13.27
CA GLU A 233 -17.24 -0.58 -13.07
C GLU A 233 -17.52 -2.04 -12.69
N ARG A 234 -16.77 -2.99 -13.23
CA ARG A 234 -16.94 -4.41 -12.92
C ARG A 234 -16.65 -4.70 -11.45
N VAL A 235 -15.54 -4.18 -10.94
CA VAL A 235 -15.17 -4.36 -9.51
C VAL A 235 -16.21 -3.71 -8.59
N MET A 236 -16.77 -2.58 -9.00
CA MET A 236 -17.86 -1.93 -8.26
C MET A 236 -19.14 -2.77 -8.30
N SER A 237 -19.52 -3.29 -9.48
CA SER A 237 -20.69 -4.16 -9.64
C SER A 237 -20.55 -5.45 -8.84
N ASP A 238 -19.40 -6.13 -8.91
CA ASP A 238 -19.14 -7.36 -8.17
C ASP A 238 -19.25 -7.15 -6.64
N ARG A 239 -18.83 -5.95 -6.15
CA ARG A 239 -19.06 -5.56 -4.76
C ARG A 239 -20.53 -5.41 -4.43
N ASP A 240 -21.28 -4.71 -5.28
CA ASP A 240 -22.71 -4.46 -5.06
C ASP A 240 -23.49 -5.79 -5.08
N ASP A 241 -23.17 -6.67 -6.02
CA ASP A 241 -23.77 -8.00 -6.11
C ASP A 241 -23.48 -8.86 -4.87
N LEU A 242 -22.27 -8.77 -4.33
CA LEU A 242 -21.92 -9.42 -3.07
C LEU A 242 -22.76 -8.87 -1.90
N ILE A 243 -22.89 -7.55 -1.77
CA ILE A 243 -23.69 -6.93 -0.70
C ILE A 243 -25.15 -7.37 -0.79
N VAL A 244 -25.74 -7.30 -1.99
CA VAL A 244 -27.12 -7.74 -2.24
C VAL A 244 -27.26 -9.23 -1.94
N GLY A 245 -26.30 -10.04 -2.38
CA GLY A 245 -26.28 -11.49 -2.11
C GLY A 245 -26.26 -11.82 -0.63
N VAL A 246 -25.38 -11.15 0.17
CA VAL A 246 -25.28 -11.36 1.63
C VAL A 246 -26.57 -10.93 2.33
N LEU A 247 -27.14 -9.77 1.97
CA LEU A 247 -28.39 -9.28 2.57
C LEU A 247 -29.63 -10.15 2.20
N GLY A 248 -29.57 -10.82 1.04
CA GLY A 248 -30.64 -11.69 0.56
C GLY A 248 -30.55 -13.15 0.99
N MET A 249 -29.53 -13.56 1.75
CA MET A 249 -29.42 -14.96 2.22
C MET A 249 -30.50 -15.31 3.24
N GLU A 250 -31.27 -16.35 2.93
CA GLU A 250 -32.27 -16.90 3.84
C GLU A 250 -31.93 -18.34 4.31
N ARG A 251 -31.15 -19.05 3.51
CA ARG A 251 -30.82 -20.48 3.71
C ARG A 251 -29.34 -20.74 3.51
N THR A 252 -28.86 -21.82 4.11
CA THR A 252 -27.48 -22.27 3.92
C THR A 252 -27.14 -22.59 2.45
N SER A 253 -28.13 -23.00 1.63
CA SER A 253 -27.94 -23.18 0.19
C SER A 253 -27.52 -21.90 -0.52
N ASP A 254 -28.08 -20.75 -0.11
CA ASP A 254 -27.78 -19.46 -0.70
C ASP A 254 -26.34 -19.05 -0.37
N ALA A 255 -25.91 -19.37 0.86
CA ALA A 255 -24.53 -19.15 1.32
C ALA A 255 -23.49 -19.93 0.49
N VAL A 256 -23.78 -21.19 0.16
CA VAL A 256 -22.89 -22.03 -0.67
C VAL A 256 -22.79 -21.47 -2.10
N LEU A 257 -23.91 -21.11 -2.71
CA LEU A 257 -23.92 -20.53 -4.06
C LEU A 257 -23.21 -19.18 -4.11
N LEU A 258 -23.42 -18.32 -3.10
CA LEU A 258 -22.75 -17.02 -3.01
C LEU A 258 -21.24 -17.20 -2.83
N ALA A 259 -20.79 -18.16 -2.00
CA ALA A 259 -19.38 -18.45 -1.82
C ALA A 259 -18.72 -18.91 -3.13
N GLN A 260 -19.37 -19.82 -3.88
CA GLN A 260 -18.85 -20.28 -5.16
C GLN A 260 -18.74 -19.11 -6.17
N GLY A 261 -19.80 -18.29 -6.30
CA GLY A 261 -19.81 -17.13 -7.20
C GLY A 261 -18.70 -16.12 -6.86
N LEU A 262 -18.47 -15.87 -5.57
CA LEU A 262 -17.39 -14.99 -5.13
C LEU A 262 -16.00 -15.53 -5.49
N ILE A 263 -15.77 -16.83 -5.30
CA ILE A 263 -14.49 -17.45 -5.64
C ILE A 263 -14.23 -17.39 -7.15
N ASP A 264 -15.24 -17.70 -7.96
CA ASP A 264 -15.13 -17.66 -9.42
C ASP A 264 -14.86 -16.23 -9.93
N SER A 265 -15.58 -15.23 -9.39
CA SER A 265 -15.33 -13.82 -9.69
C SER A 265 -13.93 -13.37 -9.29
N ALA A 266 -13.47 -13.73 -8.07
CA ALA A 266 -12.14 -13.37 -7.57
C ALA A 266 -11.02 -13.97 -8.43
N GLN A 267 -11.18 -15.21 -8.90
CA GLN A 267 -10.23 -15.85 -9.81
C GLN A 267 -10.22 -15.18 -11.17
N GLY A 268 -11.39 -14.89 -11.73
CA GLY A 268 -11.53 -14.21 -13.02
C GLY A 268 -10.88 -12.81 -13.01
N GLN A 269 -11.19 -11.99 -12.00
CA GLN A 269 -10.58 -10.66 -11.84
C GLN A 269 -9.06 -10.75 -11.72
N ALA A 270 -8.55 -11.66 -10.89
CA ALA A 270 -7.12 -11.85 -10.69
C ALA A 270 -6.41 -12.30 -11.97
N GLN A 271 -7.02 -13.18 -12.74
CA GLN A 271 -6.47 -13.65 -13.99
C GLN A 271 -6.37 -12.53 -15.03
N GLU A 272 -7.46 -11.79 -15.27
CA GLU A 272 -7.51 -10.66 -16.21
C GLU A 272 -6.47 -9.57 -15.85
N GLU A 273 -6.35 -9.25 -14.56
CA GLU A 273 -5.38 -8.24 -14.09
C GLU A 273 -3.94 -8.68 -14.33
N VAL A 274 -3.60 -9.94 -14.00
CA VAL A 274 -2.25 -10.48 -14.16
C VAL A 274 -1.89 -10.65 -15.65
N GLU A 275 -2.80 -11.15 -16.47
CA GLU A 275 -2.59 -11.27 -17.92
C GLU A 275 -2.35 -9.90 -18.56
N SER A 276 -3.18 -8.90 -18.23
CA SER A 276 -2.98 -7.52 -18.70
C SER A 276 -1.65 -6.91 -18.25
N GLN A 277 -1.18 -7.27 -17.04
CA GLN A 277 0.12 -6.81 -16.56
C GLN A 277 1.27 -7.48 -17.30
N VAL A 278 1.20 -8.79 -17.53
CA VAL A 278 2.21 -9.53 -18.31
C VAL A 278 2.33 -8.96 -19.72
N GLU A 279 1.18 -8.68 -20.38
CA GLU A 279 1.20 -8.07 -21.73
C GLU A 279 1.80 -6.66 -21.72
N ARG A 280 1.59 -5.87 -20.67
CA ARG A 280 2.26 -4.55 -20.52
C ARG A 280 3.75 -4.71 -20.32
N ASP A 281 4.16 -5.60 -19.42
CA ASP A 281 5.56 -5.86 -19.11
C ASP A 281 6.31 -6.37 -20.37
N GLU A 282 5.68 -7.22 -21.20
CA GLU A 282 6.22 -7.71 -22.46
C GLU A 282 6.36 -6.60 -23.51
N ARG A 283 5.36 -5.72 -23.64
CA ARG A 283 5.42 -4.55 -24.55
C ARG A 283 6.50 -3.57 -24.12
N ASP A 284 6.58 -3.28 -22.82
CA ASP A 284 7.59 -2.37 -22.26
C ASP A 284 8.99 -2.95 -22.45
N PHE A 285 9.18 -4.25 -22.23
CA PHE A 285 10.44 -4.92 -22.49
C PHE A 285 10.89 -4.79 -23.95
N ARG A 286 9.99 -4.98 -24.92
CA ARG A 286 10.27 -4.79 -26.34
C ARG A 286 10.66 -3.34 -26.62
N ARG A 287 9.86 -2.38 -26.14
CA ARG A 287 10.11 -0.94 -26.33
C ARG A 287 11.47 -0.49 -25.78
N ILE A 288 11.84 -0.93 -24.58
CA ILE A 288 13.12 -0.59 -23.93
C ILE A 288 14.30 -1.14 -24.74
N ASN A 289 14.15 -2.32 -25.35
CA ASN A 289 15.18 -2.94 -26.15
C ASN A 289 15.14 -2.55 -27.66
N GLY A 290 14.31 -1.57 -28.04
CA GLY A 290 14.21 -1.05 -29.40
C GLY A 290 13.62 -2.06 -30.41
N LEU A 291 12.72 -2.95 -29.97
CA LEU A 291 12.08 -3.97 -30.77
C LEU A 291 10.61 -3.61 -31.05
N ASP A 292 10.19 -3.75 -32.30
CA ASP A 292 8.78 -3.57 -32.67
C ASP A 292 7.90 -4.77 -32.28
N GLU A 293 6.58 -4.53 -32.23
CA GLU A 293 5.61 -5.62 -32.01
C GLU A 293 5.72 -6.67 -33.13
N GLY A 294 5.96 -7.94 -32.75
CA GLY A 294 6.12 -9.06 -33.68
C GLY A 294 7.55 -9.27 -34.20
N GLU A 295 8.49 -8.39 -33.93
CA GLU A 295 9.89 -8.57 -34.28
C GLU A 295 10.51 -9.78 -33.55
N ARG A 296 11.41 -10.49 -34.21
CA ARG A 296 12.06 -11.67 -33.66
C ARG A 296 13.04 -11.27 -32.55
N LEU A 297 12.83 -11.81 -31.37
CA LEU A 297 13.70 -11.58 -30.22
C LEU A 297 15.13 -12.05 -30.45
N PRO A 298 16.16 -11.21 -30.22
CA PRO A 298 17.56 -11.61 -30.19
C PRO A 298 17.81 -12.76 -29.21
N SER A 299 18.75 -13.64 -29.47
CA SER A 299 19.06 -14.81 -28.64
C SER A 299 19.35 -14.43 -27.19
N GLU A 300 20.02 -13.31 -26.96
CA GLU A 300 20.45 -12.79 -25.68
C GLU A 300 19.28 -12.32 -24.80
N LEU A 301 18.22 -11.81 -25.45
CA LEU A 301 17.03 -11.27 -24.75
C LEU A 301 15.93 -12.31 -24.48
N ARG A 302 15.99 -13.47 -25.14
CA ARG A 302 14.92 -14.49 -25.03
C ARG A 302 14.72 -15.00 -23.62
N SER A 303 15.79 -15.24 -22.86
CA SER A 303 15.70 -15.73 -21.49
C SER A 303 15.01 -14.73 -20.58
N ALA A 304 15.38 -13.45 -20.68
CA ALA A 304 14.78 -12.37 -19.91
C ALA A 304 13.31 -12.14 -20.28
N PHE A 305 12.98 -12.15 -21.57
CA PHE A 305 11.61 -12.03 -22.05
C PHE A 305 10.72 -13.18 -21.55
N HIS A 306 11.17 -14.43 -21.67
CA HIS A 306 10.41 -15.58 -21.20
C HIS A 306 10.26 -15.64 -19.68
N ALA A 307 11.12 -14.94 -18.93
CA ALA A 307 10.98 -14.83 -17.49
C ALA A 307 9.74 -13.98 -17.07
N ILE A 308 9.32 -13.00 -17.90
CA ILE A 308 8.16 -12.13 -17.63
C ILE A 308 6.87 -12.96 -17.52
N GLY A 309 6.61 -13.84 -18.51
CA GLY A 309 5.40 -14.69 -18.57
C GLY A 309 5.61 -16.10 -18.03
N LYS A 310 6.59 -16.35 -17.15
CA LYS A 310 6.83 -17.68 -16.62
C LYS A 310 5.62 -18.23 -15.87
N LYS A 311 5.09 -19.38 -16.30
CA LYS A 311 3.83 -19.96 -15.82
C LYS A 311 3.72 -20.06 -14.29
N ASP A 312 4.78 -20.48 -13.60
CA ASP A 312 4.77 -20.61 -12.15
C ASP A 312 4.69 -19.24 -11.44
N ASP A 313 5.31 -18.21 -12.00
CA ASP A 313 5.27 -16.85 -11.47
C ASP A 313 3.89 -16.22 -11.71
N VAL A 314 3.36 -16.37 -12.92
CA VAL A 314 2.00 -15.94 -13.29
C VAL A 314 0.97 -16.60 -12.36
N ARG A 315 1.05 -17.91 -12.14
CA ARG A 315 0.15 -18.63 -11.23
C ARG A 315 0.24 -18.12 -9.80
N ARG A 316 1.43 -17.83 -9.30
CA ARG A 316 1.63 -17.23 -7.96
C ARG A 316 1.02 -15.84 -7.87
N ARG A 317 1.21 -15.01 -8.91
CA ARG A 317 0.62 -13.66 -9.00
C ARG A 317 -0.91 -13.73 -9.01
N ILE A 318 -1.52 -14.63 -9.80
CA ILE A 318 -2.97 -14.85 -9.82
C ILE A 318 -3.49 -15.26 -8.44
N THR A 319 -2.84 -16.22 -7.78
CA THR A 319 -3.25 -16.68 -6.45
C THR A 319 -3.21 -15.53 -5.43
N ARG A 320 -2.19 -14.68 -5.50
CA ARG A 320 -2.08 -13.50 -4.63
C ARG A 320 -3.18 -12.50 -4.92
N ARG A 321 -3.37 -12.11 -6.19
CA ARG A 321 -4.41 -11.15 -6.58
C ARG A 321 -5.81 -11.64 -6.22
N SER A 322 -6.08 -12.93 -6.39
CA SER A 322 -7.35 -13.52 -5.92
C SER A 322 -7.53 -13.35 -4.41
N ARG A 323 -6.47 -13.51 -3.60
CA ARG A 323 -6.53 -13.25 -2.15
C ARG A 323 -6.82 -11.79 -1.82
N ASP A 324 -6.24 -10.85 -2.56
CA ASP A 324 -6.50 -9.41 -2.39
C ASP A 324 -7.97 -9.08 -2.70
N VAL A 325 -8.56 -9.72 -3.73
CA VAL A 325 -10.00 -9.61 -4.03
C VAL A 325 -10.85 -10.15 -2.90
N LEU A 326 -10.51 -11.33 -2.36
CA LEU A 326 -11.22 -11.97 -1.26
C LEU A 326 -11.12 -11.17 0.04
N ASP A 327 -9.99 -10.55 0.33
CA ASP A 327 -9.85 -9.67 1.49
C ASP A 327 -10.70 -8.40 1.35
N ARG A 328 -10.78 -7.80 0.16
CA ARG A 328 -11.74 -6.70 -0.12
C ARG A 328 -13.19 -7.14 0.07
N ALA A 329 -13.52 -8.36 -0.34
CA ALA A 329 -14.85 -8.93 -0.13
C ALA A 329 -15.19 -9.04 1.36
N LEU A 330 -14.23 -9.50 2.20
CA LEU A 330 -14.42 -9.54 3.66
C LEU A 330 -14.66 -8.14 4.25
N ASN A 331 -13.93 -7.12 3.78
CA ASN A 331 -14.16 -5.74 4.19
C ASN A 331 -15.56 -5.25 3.79
N SER A 332 -15.99 -5.58 2.57
CA SER A 332 -17.34 -5.23 2.09
C SER A 332 -18.43 -5.90 2.93
N VAL A 333 -18.28 -7.17 3.28
CA VAL A 333 -19.23 -7.88 4.18
C VAL A 333 -19.20 -7.30 5.59
N ALA A 334 -18.01 -6.96 6.13
CA ALA A 334 -17.89 -6.32 7.43
C ALA A 334 -18.60 -4.98 7.50
N SER A 335 -18.59 -4.20 6.40
CA SER A 335 -19.27 -2.91 6.34
C SER A 335 -20.79 -3.01 6.52
N ILE A 336 -21.42 -4.15 6.15
CA ILE A 336 -22.85 -4.40 6.40
C ILE A 336 -23.11 -4.44 7.90
N TYR A 337 -22.37 -5.25 8.66
CA TYR A 337 -22.58 -5.41 10.09
C TYR A 337 -22.13 -4.20 10.90
N ARG A 338 -21.14 -3.44 10.39
CA ARG A 338 -20.82 -2.11 10.92
C ARG A 338 -22.03 -1.18 10.77
N ASP A 339 -22.66 -1.12 9.61
CA ASP A 339 -23.82 -0.27 9.35
C ASP A 339 -25.04 -0.73 10.18
N VAL A 340 -25.24 -2.05 10.36
CA VAL A 340 -26.23 -2.61 11.31
C VAL A 340 -25.97 -2.07 12.73
N GLY A 341 -24.72 -2.12 13.20
CA GLY A 341 -24.35 -1.59 14.51
C GLY A 341 -24.61 -0.08 14.66
N VAL A 342 -24.36 0.70 13.59
CA VAL A 342 -24.66 2.14 13.56
C VAL A 342 -26.15 2.40 13.72
N LEU A 343 -27.01 1.69 12.98
CA LEU A 343 -28.46 1.83 13.07
C LEU A 343 -29.01 1.38 14.44
N GLN A 344 -28.52 0.26 14.99
CA GLN A 344 -28.94 -0.25 16.28
C GLN A 344 -28.57 0.66 17.46
N ASN A 345 -27.63 1.58 17.28
CA ASN A 345 -27.19 2.53 18.31
C ASN A 345 -27.58 3.98 18.00
N ASP A 346 -28.48 4.21 17.02
CA ASP A 346 -28.94 5.54 16.58
C ASP A 346 -27.77 6.49 16.27
N ALA A 347 -26.66 5.95 15.72
CA ALA A 347 -25.43 6.70 15.48
C ALA A 347 -25.27 7.14 14.01
N GLU A 348 -26.32 7.09 13.19
CA GLU A 348 -26.27 7.41 11.77
C GLU A 348 -25.75 8.84 11.52
N ASP A 349 -26.24 9.83 12.29
CA ASP A 349 -25.83 11.24 12.15
C ASP A 349 -24.34 11.46 12.44
N SER A 350 -23.75 10.68 13.34
CA SER A 350 -22.36 10.85 13.76
C SER A 350 -21.36 10.01 13.00
N ALA A 351 -21.73 8.78 12.64
CA ALA A 351 -20.83 7.81 11.99
C ALA A 351 -21.11 7.61 10.50
N GLY A 352 -22.28 8.00 10.01
CA GLY A 352 -22.74 7.76 8.63
C GLY A 352 -22.86 6.27 8.31
N LEU A 353 -23.54 5.95 7.21
CA LEU A 353 -23.59 4.61 6.64
C LEU A 353 -22.61 4.48 5.47
N ILE A 354 -21.96 3.31 5.37
CA ILE A 354 -21.10 2.96 4.23
C ILE A 354 -21.97 2.54 3.05
N ASN A 355 -22.98 1.70 3.27
CA ASN A 355 -23.81 1.10 2.23
C ASN A 355 -25.15 1.85 2.09
N LEU A 356 -25.11 3.14 1.75
CA LEU A 356 -26.31 4.00 1.61
C LEU A 356 -27.32 3.45 0.61
N GLU A 357 -26.85 2.83 -0.49
CA GLU A 357 -27.67 2.25 -1.53
C GLU A 357 -28.52 1.07 -1.01
N ASN A 358 -28.04 0.39 0.04
CA ASN A 358 -28.70 -0.78 0.64
C ASN A 358 -29.34 -0.45 2.00
N ARG A 359 -29.53 0.84 2.34
CA ARG A 359 -30.03 1.30 3.64
C ARG A 359 -31.30 0.58 4.09
N SER A 360 -32.26 0.37 3.20
CA SER A 360 -33.52 -0.30 3.51
C SER A 360 -33.29 -1.75 3.98
N ALA A 361 -32.52 -2.53 3.24
CA ALA A 361 -32.24 -3.93 3.58
C ALA A 361 -31.40 -4.06 4.86
N ILE A 362 -30.44 -3.13 5.07
CA ILE A 362 -29.64 -3.09 6.30
C ILE A 362 -30.50 -2.71 7.51
N THR A 363 -31.46 -1.79 7.34
CA THR A 363 -32.42 -1.45 8.40
C THR A 363 -33.28 -2.68 8.77
N GLU A 364 -33.76 -3.42 7.79
CA GLU A 364 -34.50 -4.66 8.01
C GLU A 364 -33.63 -5.70 8.76
N LEU A 365 -32.38 -5.90 8.33
CA LEU A 365 -31.44 -6.77 9.01
C LEU A 365 -31.18 -6.32 10.45
N SER A 366 -31.05 -5.01 10.72
CA SER A 366 -30.81 -4.45 12.05
C SER A 366 -31.95 -4.72 13.05
N ILE A 367 -33.15 -4.95 12.54
CA ILE A 367 -34.32 -5.36 13.33
C ILE A 367 -34.37 -6.87 13.54
N ARG A 368 -33.94 -7.65 12.53
CA ARG A 368 -33.95 -9.14 12.58
C ARG A 368 -32.91 -9.72 13.52
N ILE A 369 -31.76 -9.09 13.68
CA ILE A 369 -30.67 -9.58 14.54
C ILE A 369 -30.46 -8.66 15.72
N ASP A 370 -30.06 -9.20 16.86
CA ASP A 370 -29.69 -8.39 18.03
C ASP A 370 -28.24 -7.88 17.94
N ARG A 371 -27.86 -6.98 18.87
CA ARG A 371 -26.52 -6.40 18.94
C ARG A 371 -25.42 -7.45 19.12
N ASN A 372 -25.68 -8.48 19.92
CA ASN A 372 -24.70 -9.54 20.15
C ASN A 372 -24.46 -10.36 18.87
N ARG A 373 -25.53 -10.62 18.13
CA ARG A 373 -25.42 -11.30 16.84
C ARG A 373 -24.65 -10.47 15.81
N ALA A 374 -24.87 -9.16 15.77
CA ALA A 374 -24.11 -8.27 14.88
C ALA A 374 -22.62 -8.29 15.20
N VAL A 375 -22.23 -8.25 16.48
CA VAL A 375 -20.83 -8.39 16.91
C VAL A 375 -20.27 -9.76 16.56
N ALA A 376 -21.02 -10.86 16.83
CA ALA A 376 -20.61 -12.20 16.48
C ALA A 376 -20.34 -12.37 14.95
N CYS A 377 -21.14 -11.70 14.10
CA CYS A 377 -20.92 -11.72 12.65
C CYS A 377 -19.58 -11.08 12.28
N LEU A 378 -19.17 -9.97 12.91
CA LEU A 378 -17.84 -9.38 12.73
C LEU A 378 -16.72 -10.32 13.18
N GLU A 379 -16.91 -11.05 14.29
CA GLU A 379 -15.95 -12.07 14.77
C GLU A 379 -15.82 -13.25 13.79
N PHE A 380 -16.91 -13.66 13.15
CA PHE A 380 -16.88 -14.70 12.10
C PHE A 380 -16.07 -14.23 10.89
N ILE A 381 -16.25 -12.98 10.47
CA ILE A 381 -15.49 -12.37 9.38
C ILE A 381 -14.00 -12.32 9.71
N GLU A 382 -13.65 -11.89 10.92
CA GLU A 382 -12.24 -11.86 11.36
C GLU A 382 -11.65 -13.28 11.46
N THR A 383 -12.44 -14.26 11.87
CA THR A 383 -12.03 -15.67 11.87
C THR A 383 -11.79 -16.19 10.45
N ALA A 384 -12.64 -15.81 9.48
CA ALA A 384 -12.43 -16.15 8.07
C ALA A 384 -11.15 -15.51 7.54
N ARG A 385 -10.87 -14.24 7.86
CA ARG A 385 -9.62 -13.53 7.51
C ARG A 385 -8.40 -14.29 8.02
N ARG A 386 -8.38 -14.67 9.31
CA ARG A 386 -7.27 -15.43 9.90
C ARG A 386 -7.08 -16.80 9.24
N ARG A 387 -8.17 -17.49 8.87
CA ARG A 387 -8.10 -18.77 8.16
C ARG A 387 -7.50 -18.62 6.76
N LEU A 388 -7.88 -17.57 6.00
CA LEU A 388 -7.28 -17.25 4.69
C LEU A 388 -5.79 -16.93 4.82
N ALA A 389 -5.40 -16.14 5.81
CA ALA A 389 -4.00 -15.83 6.10
C ALA A 389 -3.18 -17.08 6.44
N SER A 390 -3.81 -18.07 7.08
CA SER A 390 -3.21 -19.39 7.41
C SER A 390 -3.30 -20.41 6.27
N ASN A 391 -3.51 -19.98 5.02
CA ASN A 391 -3.67 -20.81 3.82
C ASN A 391 -4.87 -21.78 3.85
N GLY A 392 -5.95 -21.44 4.55
CA GLY A 392 -7.23 -22.15 4.45
C GLY A 392 -7.75 -22.14 3.01
N ALA A 393 -8.43 -23.23 2.60
CA ALA A 393 -9.06 -23.31 1.29
C ALA A 393 -10.15 -22.22 1.14
N PRO A 394 -10.01 -21.26 0.20
CA PRO A 394 -10.89 -20.10 0.17
C PRO A 394 -12.38 -20.45 0.08
N LEU A 395 -12.75 -21.40 -0.78
CA LEU A 395 -14.16 -21.83 -0.91
C LEU A 395 -14.74 -22.29 0.43
N LEU A 396 -14.06 -23.21 1.13
CA LEU A 396 -14.53 -23.72 2.42
C LEU A 396 -14.61 -22.63 3.50
N VAL A 397 -13.68 -21.67 3.46
CA VAL A 397 -13.68 -20.53 4.40
C VAL A 397 -14.91 -19.65 4.18
N PHE A 398 -15.24 -19.32 2.92
CA PHE A 398 -16.41 -18.47 2.61
C PHE A 398 -17.73 -19.23 2.75
N GLU A 399 -17.81 -20.52 2.41
CA GLU A 399 -19.00 -21.36 2.71
C GLU A 399 -19.31 -21.38 4.21
N ALA A 400 -18.28 -21.60 5.04
CA ALA A 400 -18.44 -21.59 6.50
C ALA A 400 -18.81 -20.19 7.03
N LEU A 401 -18.19 -19.12 6.49
CA LEU A 401 -18.52 -17.75 6.85
C LEU A 401 -19.97 -17.43 6.51
N PHE A 402 -20.35 -17.55 5.23
CA PHE A 402 -21.70 -17.16 4.79
C PHE A 402 -22.79 -18.01 5.45
N SER A 403 -22.53 -19.30 5.65
CA SER A 403 -23.45 -20.16 6.44
C SER A 403 -23.61 -19.66 7.89
N ALA A 404 -22.55 -19.14 8.50
CA ALA A 404 -22.62 -18.56 9.84
C ALA A 404 -23.29 -17.17 9.86
N LEU A 405 -23.34 -16.46 8.73
CA LEU A 405 -23.99 -15.14 8.59
C LEU A 405 -25.48 -15.23 8.29
N VAL A 406 -26.03 -16.40 7.90
CA VAL A 406 -27.48 -16.58 7.71
C VAL A 406 -28.18 -16.21 9.00
N PRO A 407 -29.19 -15.30 8.97
CA PRO A 407 -29.85 -14.74 10.16
C PRO A 407 -30.62 -15.75 10.99
#